data_b95f9bb5fa8b805d086b54dd926f3edd
#
_entry.id   b95f9bb5fa8b805d086b54dd926f3edd
#
_cell.length_a   1.000
_cell.length_b   1.000
_cell.length_c   1.000
_cell.angle_alpha   90.00
_cell.angle_beta   90.00
_cell.angle_gamma   90.00
#
_symmetry.space_group_name_H-M   'P 1'
#
loop_
_entity.id
_entity.type
_entity.pdbx_description
1 polymer ?
#
loop_
_entity_poly.entity_id
_entity_poly.type
_entity_poly.pdbx_seq_one_letter_code
_entity_poly.pdbx_strand_id
1 'polypeptide(L)'
;MTKKLPPNQYEIPKLLKWNIDHRGIIPTNPKFDMKKWRLTIDGEVTNPITLTWDSFLRFPAIESKSDFHCVEGWSVRNLSWWGVKFRSMVRIVKPKDTIKYVFFECYDGYTTSLDLDSLLKENVLLAYKLNGEWLEIALGGPLRLVIPDKYAYKNAMWLVKIIFTLKKDLGYWEKRGYSDTADVWKNDRFAR
;
A
#
# COMPACT_ATOMS: atom_id res chain seq x y z
N MET A 1 -23.73 16.22 -2.57
CA MET A 1 -24.10 14.97 -1.84
C MET A 1 -22.82 14.34 -1.30
N THR A 2 -22.71 14.15 0.01
CA THR A 2 -21.57 13.43 0.63
C THR A 2 -21.59 11.97 0.18
N LYS A 3 -20.51 11.50 -0.43
CA LYS A 3 -20.36 10.10 -0.87
C LYS A 3 -20.57 9.18 0.35
N LYS A 4 -21.41 8.15 0.23
CA LYS A 4 -21.67 7.19 1.31
C LYS A 4 -20.39 6.45 1.70
N LEU A 5 -20.16 6.24 3.01
CA LEU A 5 -19.07 5.37 3.48
C LEU A 5 -19.37 3.89 3.19
N PRO A 6 -18.36 3.04 3.08
CA PRO A 6 -18.55 1.60 3.04
C PRO A 6 -19.31 1.08 4.28
N PRO A 7 -19.90 -0.12 4.22
CA PRO A 7 -20.62 -0.69 5.35
C PRO A 7 -19.75 -0.75 6.62
N ASN A 8 -20.37 -0.46 7.77
CA ASN A 8 -19.74 -0.52 9.10
C ASN A 8 -18.48 0.36 9.24
N GLN A 9 -18.48 1.51 8.55
CA GLN A 9 -17.44 2.53 8.69
C GLN A 9 -18.03 3.82 9.27
N TYR A 10 -17.28 4.48 10.15
CA TYR A 10 -17.54 5.83 10.63
C TYR A 10 -16.35 6.76 10.31
N GLU A 11 -16.62 8.04 10.16
CA GLU A 11 -15.59 9.01 9.79
C GLU A 11 -14.81 9.50 11.00
N ILE A 12 -13.49 9.60 10.84
CA ILE A 12 -12.60 10.29 11.77
C ILE A 12 -11.85 11.41 11.02
N PRO A 13 -11.40 12.47 11.73
CA PRO A 13 -10.89 13.68 11.07
C PRO A 13 -9.50 13.54 10.44
N LYS A 14 -8.70 12.55 10.85
CA LYS A 14 -7.32 12.37 10.37
C LYS A 14 -6.88 10.90 10.46
N LEU A 15 -5.86 10.53 9.68
CA LEU A 15 -5.22 9.23 9.81
C LEU A 15 -4.57 9.07 11.18
N LEU A 16 -4.73 7.89 11.75
CA LEU A 16 -4.02 7.51 12.97
C LEU A 16 -2.55 7.20 12.65
N LYS A 17 -1.64 7.79 13.42
CA LYS A 17 -0.19 7.61 13.27
C LYS A 17 0.26 6.37 14.05
N TRP A 18 0.99 5.47 13.37
CA TRP A 18 1.56 4.27 13.98
C TRP A 18 2.56 4.61 15.09
N ASN A 19 2.47 3.86 16.19
CA ASN A 19 3.24 4.02 17.42
C ASN A 19 3.11 5.42 18.07
N ILE A 20 2.08 6.18 17.69
CA ILE A 20 1.66 7.45 18.33
C ILE A 20 0.19 7.36 18.73
N ASP A 21 -0.72 7.28 17.74
CA ASP A 21 -2.16 7.16 17.95
C ASP A 21 -2.62 5.68 17.94
N HIS A 22 -1.84 4.80 17.30
CA HIS A 22 -2.15 3.37 17.13
C HIS A 22 -0.89 2.51 17.29
N ARG A 23 -1.02 1.34 17.88
CA ARG A 23 0.10 0.43 18.09
C ARG A 23 0.49 -0.31 16.79
N GLY A 24 1.77 -0.23 16.44
CA GLY A 24 2.35 -0.97 15.30
C GLY A 24 2.71 -2.42 15.64
N ILE A 25 3.15 -3.19 14.64
CA ILE A 25 3.66 -4.57 14.83
C ILE A 25 5.07 -4.58 15.44
N ILE A 26 5.81 -3.49 15.30
CA ILE A 26 7.08 -3.24 15.99
C ILE A 26 6.92 -2.07 16.97
N PRO A 27 7.68 -2.01 18.06
CA PRO A 27 7.45 -1.05 19.16
C PRO A 27 7.78 0.40 18.80
N THR A 28 8.59 0.62 17.77
CA THR A 28 9.02 1.97 17.34
C THR A 28 8.95 2.10 15.83
N ASN A 29 8.70 3.32 15.36
CA ASN A 29 8.74 3.61 13.93
C ASN A 29 10.16 3.43 13.37
N PRO A 30 10.32 2.92 12.13
CA PRO A 30 11.61 2.77 11.50
C PRO A 30 12.35 4.10 11.35
N LYS A 31 13.67 4.03 11.39
CA LYS A 31 14.55 5.15 11.01
C LYS A 31 15.20 4.82 9.69
N PHE A 32 14.97 5.65 8.69
CA PHE A 32 15.51 5.45 7.35
C PHE A 32 16.76 6.32 7.10
N ASP A 33 17.83 5.69 6.64
CA ASP A 33 18.90 6.37 5.92
C ASP A 33 18.51 6.42 4.44
N MET A 34 18.08 7.57 3.97
CA MET A 34 17.59 7.73 2.59
C MET A 34 18.67 7.44 1.54
N LYS A 35 19.95 7.57 1.87
CA LYS A 35 21.05 7.16 0.98
C LYS A 35 21.12 5.65 0.78
N LYS A 36 20.69 4.89 1.80
CA LYS A 36 20.65 3.42 1.78
C LYS A 36 19.30 2.85 1.41
N TRP A 37 18.24 3.66 1.43
CA TRP A 37 16.90 3.17 1.08
C TRP A 37 16.87 2.62 -0.35
N ARG A 38 16.23 1.48 -0.52
CA ARG A 38 16.04 0.83 -1.81
C ARG A 38 14.62 0.28 -1.90
N LEU A 39 14.06 0.32 -3.11
CA LEU A 39 12.88 -0.43 -3.50
C LEU A 39 13.30 -1.47 -4.53
N THR A 40 13.17 -2.74 -4.19
CA THR A 40 13.39 -3.84 -5.13
C THR A 40 12.06 -4.31 -5.71
N ILE A 41 12.00 -4.48 -7.02
CA ILE A 41 10.85 -5.04 -7.72
C ILE A 41 11.35 -6.23 -8.54
N ASP A 42 10.94 -7.45 -8.15
CA ASP A 42 11.44 -8.70 -8.72
C ASP A 42 10.36 -9.80 -8.81
N GLY A 43 10.77 -11.06 -8.84
CA GLY A 43 9.92 -12.23 -9.02
C GLY A 43 9.76 -12.60 -10.49
N GLU A 44 8.59 -13.02 -10.88
CA GLU A 44 8.28 -13.47 -12.24
C GLU A 44 8.10 -12.29 -13.22
N VAL A 45 9.15 -11.51 -13.40
CA VAL A 45 9.21 -10.33 -14.27
C VAL A 45 10.35 -10.45 -15.28
N THR A 46 10.21 -9.77 -16.42
CA THR A 46 11.27 -9.74 -17.46
C THR A 46 12.42 -8.82 -17.05
N ASN A 47 12.10 -7.69 -16.40
CA ASN A 47 13.06 -6.64 -16.06
C ASN A 47 13.03 -6.37 -14.54
N PRO A 48 13.68 -7.17 -13.69
CA PRO A 48 13.78 -6.86 -12.27
C PRO A 48 14.61 -5.59 -12.09
N ILE A 49 14.19 -4.74 -11.12
CA ILE A 49 14.85 -3.47 -10.85
C ILE A 49 15.05 -3.24 -9.35
N THR A 50 16.10 -2.50 -9.02
CA THR A 50 16.30 -1.94 -7.69
C THR A 50 16.49 -0.43 -7.82
N LEU A 51 15.63 0.33 -7.15
CA LEU A 51 15.59 1.78 -7.22
C LEU A 51 16.16 2.40 -5.96
N THR A 52 17.01 3.42 -6.13
CA THR A 52 17.32 4.37 -5.06
C THR A 52 16.15 5.35 -4.89
N TRP A 53 16.12 6.10 -3.77
CA TRP A 53 15.11 7.15 -3.58
C TRP A 53 15.10 8.16 -4.72
N ASP A 54 16.27 8.67 -5.10
CA ASP A 54 16.40 9.65 -6.19
C ASP A 54 15.96 9.09 -7.54
N SER A 55 16.25 7.81 -7.83
CA SER A 55 15.79 7.19 -9.07
C SER A 55 14.28 6.94 -9.07
N PHE A 56 13.68 6.62 -7.92
CA PHE A 56 12.25 6.49 -7.78
C PHE A 56 11.51 7.82 -7.99
N LEU A 57 12.02 8.92 -7.46
CA LEU A 57 11.41 10.25 -7.63
C LEU A 57 11.44 10.78 -9.07
N ARG A 58 12.21 10.20 -9.98
CA ARG A 58 12.23 10.57 -11.40
C ARG A 58 11.03 10.03 -12.19
N PHE A 59 10.29 9.07 -11.64
CA PHE A 59 9.09 8.58 -12.31
C PHE A 59 7.97 9.60 -12.28
N PRO A 60 7.15 9.68 -13.36
CA PRO A 60 6.00 10.56 -13.39
C PRO A 60 5.06 10.26 -12.23
N ALA A 61 4.80 11.28 -11.43
CA ALA A 61 3.90 11.20 -10.29
C ALA A 61 2.60 11.95 -10.58
N ILE A 62 1.54 11.52 -9.90
CA ILE A 62 0.23 12.15 -9.97
C ILE A 62 -0.32 12.40 -8.57
N GLU A 63 -1.24 13.35 -8.49
CA GLU A 63 -2.15 13.47 -7.35
C GLU A 63 -3.37 12.58 -7.56
N SER A 64 -3.80 11.88 -6.51
CA SER A 64 -5.04 11.10 -6.50
C SER A 64 -5.76 11.30 -5.17
N LYS A 65 -7.03 11.71 -5.23
CA LYS A 65 -7.86 11.88 -4.04
C LYS A 65 -8.67 10.63 -3.79
N SER A 66 -8.59 10.12 -2.57
CA SER A 66 -9.36 8.95 -2.15
C SER A 66 -9.66 8.96 -0.65
N ASP A 67 -10.68 8.19 -0.28
CA ASP A 67 -10.93 7.86 1.11
C ASP A 67 -9.98 6.72 1.54
N PHE A 68 -9.76 6.58 2.84
CA PHE A 68 -8.96 5.54 3.45
C PHE A 68 -9.78 4.82 4.52
N HIS A 69 -9.78 3.49 4.52
CA HIS A 69 -10.68 2.68 5.33
C HIS A 69 -9.91 1.66 6.17
N CYS A 70 -10.05 1.71 7.49
CA CYS A 70 -9.47 0.71 8.37
C CYS A 70 -10.44 -0.45 8.63
N VAL A 71 -9.91 -1.65 8.77
CA VAL A 71 -10.69 -2.85 9.13
C VAL A 71 -11.35 -2.71 10.51
N GLU A 72 -10.83 -1.85 11.38
CA GLU A 72 -11.40 -1.54 12.71
C GLU A 72 -12.69 -0.72 12.64
N GLY A 73 -13.08 -0.21 11.46
CA GLY A 73 -14.36 0.46 11.27
C GLY A 73 -14.28 1.98 11.09
N TRP A 74 -13.10 2.57 11.10
CA TRP A 74 -12.95 4.00 10.86
C TRP A 74 -12.47 4.31 9.44
N SER A 75 -12.82 5.49 8.97
CA SER A 75 -12.44 6.01 7.67
C SER A 75 -12.00 7.47 7.75
N VAL A 76 -11.09 7.86 6.86
CA VAL A 76 -10.74 9.26 6.62
C VAL A 76 -11.05 9.60 5.17
N ARG A 77 -11.73 10.71 4.93
CA ARG A 77 -12.18 11.12 3.61
C ARG A 77 -11.21 12.09 2.93
N ASN A 78 -11.32 12.11 1.61
CA ASN A 78 -10.72 13.13 0.75
C ASN A 78 -9.21 13.34 0.94
N LEU A 79 -8.48 12.28 1.26
CA LEU A 79 -7.02 12.34 1.35
C LEU A 79 -6.42 12.56 -0.03
N SER A 80 -5.54 13.54 -0.14
CA SER A 80 -4.79 13.83 -1.36
C SER A 80 -3.44 13.12 -1.30
N TRP A 81 -3.33 12.02 -2.04
CA TRP A 81 -2.10 11.23 -2.17
C TRP A 81 -1.33 11.67 -3.40
N TRP A 82 -0.02 11.82 -3.28
CA TRP A 82 0.88 12.07 -4.39
C TRP A 82 1.89 10.93 -4.51
N GLY A 83 2.02 10.38 -5.71
CA GLY A 83 2.91 9.23 -5.93
C GLY A 83 2.90 8.72 -7.36
N VAL A 84 3.65 7.65 -7.59
CA VAL A 84 3.76 6.98 -8.88
C VAL A 84 2.65 5.95 -9.01
N LYS A 85 1.94 5.90 -10.14
CA LYS A 85 0.93 4.86 -10.40
C LYS A 85 1.59 3.48 -10.34
N PHE A 86 0.99 2.53 -9.63
CA PHE A 86 1.52 1.17 -9.55
C PHE A 86 1.66 0.54 -10.94
N ARG A 87 0.67 0.73 -11.80
CA ARG A 87 0.71 0.23 -13.19
C ARG A 87 1.88 0.76 -14.03
N SER A 88 2.46 1.91 -13.67
CA SER A 88 3.68 2.41 -14.35
C SER A 88 4.88 1.53 -14.04
N MET A 89 5.00 1.03 -12.81
CA MET A 89 6.04 0.05 -12.46
C MET A 89 5.82 -1.27 -13.19
N VAL A 90 4.57 -1.73 -13.29
CA VAL A 90 4.20 -2.96 -14.02
C VAL A 90 4.68 -2.89 -15.49
N ARG A 91 4.49 -1.75 -16.15
CA ARG A 91 4.94 -1.54 -17.55
C ARG A 91 6.47 -1.61 -17.70
N ILE A 92 7.21 -1.23 -16.66
CA ILE A 92 8.68 -1.23 -16.67
C ILE A 92 9.22 -2.64 -16.41
N VAL A 93 8.72 -3.30 -15.36
CA VAL A 93 9.22 -4.61 -14.95
C VAL A 93 8.71 -5.75 -15.81
N LYS A 94 7.60 -5.56 -16.53
CA LYS A 94 6.99 -6.51 -17.46
C LYS A 94 6.81 -7.89 -16.84
N PRO A 95 5.81 -8.07 -15.95
CA PRO A 95 5.49 -9.38 -15.42
C PRO A 95 5.14 -10.34 -16.57
N LYS A 96 5.37 -11.63 -16.38
CA LYS A 96 4.90 -12.67 -17.29
C LYS A 96 3.36 -12.68 -17.31
N ASP A 97 2.74 -12.99 -18.44
CA ASP A 97 1.27 -12.97 -18.62
C ASP A 97 0.50 -13.90 -17.68
N THR A 98 1.18 -14.91 -17.13
CA THR A 98 0.62 -15.86 -16.17
C THR A 98 0.51 -15.33 -14.74
N ILE A 99 1.11 -14.16 -14.45
CA ILE A 99 1.15 -13.61 -13.09
C ILE A 99 -0.20 -13.05 -12.68
N LYS A 100 -0.65 -13.45 -11.49
CA LYS A 100 -1.92 -13.03 -10.91
C LYS A 100 -1.77 -12.30 -9.57
N TYR A 101 -0.64 -12.43 -8.90
CA TYR A 101 -0.46 -11.92 -7.55
C TYR A 101 0.83 -11.12 -7.41
N VAL A 102 0.80 -10.19 -6.47
CA VAL A 102 1.94 -9.37 -6.07
C VAL A 102 2.06 -9.43 -4.56
N PHE A 103 3.23 -9.79 -4.07
CA PHE A 103 3.57 -9.84 -2.66
C PHE A 103 4.40 -8.62 -2.29
N PHE A 104 4.11 -8.01 -1.15
CA PHE A 104 4.75 -6.80 -0.65
C PHE A 104 5.48 -7.09 0.65
N GLU A 105 6.72 -6.64 0.74
CA GLU A 105 7.51 -6.67 1.96
C GLU A 105 7.83 -5.25 2.42
N CYS A 106 7.70 -5.03 3.71
CA CYS A 106 7.91 -3.76 4.38
C CYS A 106 9.15 -3.82 5.29
N TYR A 107 9.71 -2.66 5.57
CA TYR A 107 10.93 -2.54 6.35
C TYR A 107 10.83 -3.13 7.77
N ASP A 108 9.65 -3.10 8.37
CA ASP A 108 9.34 -3.63 9.70
C ASP A 108 9.07 -5.14 9.73
N GLY A 109 9.19 -5.82 8.58
CA GLY A 109 8.85 -7.25 8.42
C GLY A 109 7.37 -7.49 8.15
N TYR A 110 6.54 -6.45 8.04
CA TYR A 110 5.15 -6.58 7.60
C TYR A 110 5.09 -7.07 6.15
N THR A 111 4.10 -7.92 5.87
CA THR A 111 3.87 -8.45 4.52
C THR A 111 2.39 -8.47 4.18
N THR A 112 2.06 -8.32 2.91
CA THR A 112 0.70 -8.54 2.39
C THR A 112 0.76 -8.96 0.93
N SER A 113 -0.30 -9.56 0.41
CA SER A 113 -0.44 -9.85 -1.01
C SER A 113 -1.73 -9.29 -1.59
N LEU A 114 -1.70 -9.02 -2.89
CA LEU A 114 -2.83 -8.48 -3.65
C LEU A 114 -2.91 -9.15 -5.03
N ASP A 115 -4.11 -9.24 -5.55
CA ASP A 115 -4.30 -9.60 -6.96
C ASP A 115 -3.82 -8.46 -7.88
N LEU A 116 -3.21 -8.82 -9.00
CA LEU A 116 -2.64 -7.86 -9.94
C LEU A 116 -3.71 -6.94 -10.54
N ASP A 117 -4.92 -7.46 -10.82
CA ASP A 117 -6.01 -6.68 -11.41
C ASP A 117 -6.43 -5.52 -10.51
N SER A 118 -6.52 -5.75 -9.19
CA SER A 118 -6.79 -4.68 -8.21
C SER A 118 -5.70 -3.61 -8.21
N LEU A 119 -4.44 -3.98 -8.41
CA LEU A 119 -3.30 -3.07 -8.42
C LEU A 119 -3.18 -2.24 -9.71
N LEU A 120 -3.77 -2.70 -10.82
CA LEU A 120 -3.73 -2.00 -12.11
C LEU A 120 -4.71 -0.83 -12.21
N LYS A 121 -5.59 -0.64 -11.22
CA LYS A 121 -6.54 0.48 -11.20
C LYS A 121 -5.83 1.83 -11.21
N GLU A 122 -6.49 2.84 -11.81
CA GLU A 122 -5.94 4.17 -12.02
C GLU A 122 -5.53 4.91 -10.74
N ASN A 123 -6.23 4.64 -9.64
CA ASN A 123 -6.08 5.31 -8.36
C ASN A 123 -5.14 4.55 -7.39
N VAL A 124 -4.46 3.50 -7.85
CA VAL A 124 -3.49 2.76 -7.03
C VAL A 124 -2.10 3.36 -7.20
N LEU A 125 -1.51 3.81 -6.08
CA LEU A 125 -0.26 4.56 -6.06
C LEU A 125 0.79 3.90 -5.15
N LEU A 126 2.04 4.06 -5.54
CA LEU A 126 3.19 4.07 -4.66
C LEU A 126 3.37 5.51 -4.16
N ALA A 127 2.78 5.83 -3.01
CA ALA A 127 2.65 7.19 -2.52
C ALA A 127 3.78 7.59 -1.58
N TYR A 128 4.25 8.85 -1.71
CA TYR A 128 5.30 9.44 -0.90
C TYR A 128 4.97 10.82 -0.35
N LYS A 129 3.79 11.40 -0.72
CA LYS A 129 3.23 12.59 -0.08
C LYS A 129 1.76 12.39 0.26
N LEU A 130 1.31 13.13 1.26
CA LEU A 130 -0.08 13.22 1.72
C LEU A 130 -0.44 14.68 1.95
N ASN A 131 -1.55 15.14 1.37
CA ASN A 131 -2.07 16.52 1.50
C ASN A 131 -1.01 17.58 1.20
N GLY A 132 -0.16 17.34 0.19
CA GLY A 132 0.91 18.25 -0.27
C GLY A 132 2.25 18.08 0.43
N GLU A 133 2.29 17.48 1.62
CA GLU A 133 3.50 17.29 2.42
C GLU A 133 4.16 15.92 2.20
N TRP A 134 5.47 15.83 2.44
CA TRP A 134 6.18 14.56 2.45
C TRP A 134 5.56 13.63 3.50
N LEU A 135 5.39 12.36 3.13
CA LEU A 135 4.73 11.38 3.97
C LEU A 135 5.56 11.12 5.23
N GLU A 136 4.96 11.41 6.38
CA GLU A 136 5.57 11.15 7.68
C GLU A 136 5.87 9.64 7.85
N ILE A 137 6.94 9.33 8.57
CA ILE A 137 7.30 7.93 8.88
C ILE A 137 6.13 7.22 9.59
N ALA A 138 5.51 7.86 10.57
CA ALA A 138 4.38 7.30 11.31
C ALA A 138 3.11 7.08 10.45
N LEU A 139 3.08 7.59 9.22
CA LEU A 139 2.02 7.37 8.22
C LEU A 139 2.48 6.46 7.07
N GLY A 140 3.64 5.80 7.21
CA GLY A 140 4.16 4.83 6.25
C GLY A 140 5.19 5.36 5.28
N GLY A 141 5.73 6.58 5.51
CA GLY A 141 6.86 7.11 4.73
C GLY A 141 8.15 6.30 4.91
N PRO A 142 9.09 6.41 3.99
CA PRO A 142 9.10 7.31 2.84
C PRO A 142 8.16 6.87 1.71
N LEU A 143 7.80 5.58 1.61
CA LEU A 143 6.98 5.02 0.54
C LEU A 143 5.94 4.05 1.09
N ARG A 144 4.71 4.19 0.63
CA ARG A 144 3.64 3.24 0.91
C ARG A 144 2.81 2.91 -0.31
N LEU A 145 2.18 1.75 -0.30
CA LEU A 145 1.09 1.43 -1.22
C LEU A 145 -0.19 2.15 -0.76
N VAL A 146 -0.93 2.72 -1.70
CA VAL A 146 -2.29 3.22 -1.52
C VAL A 146 -3.21 2.53 -2.51
N ILE A 147 -4.16 1.76 -1.98
CA ILE A 147 -5.19 1.04 -2.74
C ILE A 147 -6.56 1.28 -2.10
N PRO A 148 -7.33 2.27 -2.58
CA PRO A 148 -8.51 2.82 -1.88
C PRO A 148 -9.65 1.84 -1.62
N ASP A 149 -9.85 0.85 -2.51
CA ASP A 149 -10.95 -0.12 -2.39
C ASP A 149 -10.66 -1.27 -1.41
N LYS A 150 -9.52 -1.24 -0.73
CA LYS A 150 -9.09 -2.26 0.21
C LYS A 150 -8.91 -1.69 1.61
N TYR A 151 -9.16 -2.51 2.64
CA TYR A 151 -8.86 -2.12 4.01
C TYR A 151 -7.38 -1.80 4.20
N ALA A 152 -7.10 -0.91 5.16
CA ALA A 152 -5.80 -0.31 5.43
C ALA A 152 -4.62 -1.29 5.52
N TYR A 153 -4.83 -2.50 6.01
CA TYR A 153 -3.77 -3.51 6.09
C TYR A 153 -3.26 -4.00 4.73
N LYS A 154 -3.99 -3.74 3.63
CA LYS A 154 -3.50 -3.95 2.26
C LYS A 154 -2.66 -2.79 1.73
N ASN A 155 -2.66 -1.67 2.41
CA ASN A 155 -1.90 -0.47 2.04
C ASN A 155 -0.52 -0.49 2.70
N ALA A 156 0.36 -1.39 2.22
CA ALA A 156 1.69 -1.65 2.77
C ALA A 156 2.50 -0.37 3.03
N MET A 157 2.91 -0.16 4.30
CA MET A 157 3.72 0.98 4.75
C MET A 157 5.20 0.62 4.74
N TRP A 158 6.10 1.65 4.68
CA TRP A 158 7.55 1.43 4.72
C TRP A 158 8.02 0.41 3.68
N LEU A 159 7.48 0.53 2.48
CA LEU A 159 7.63 -0.44 1.40
C LEU A 159 9.09 -0.50 0.92
N VAL A 160 9.64 -1.71 0.86
CA VAL A 160 11.02 -1.98 0.40
C VAL A 160 11.10 -3.03 -0.70
N LYS A 161 10.06 -3.88 -0.84
CA LYS A 161 10.10 -4.91 -1.88
C LYS A 161 8.71 -5.22 -2.43
N ILE A 162 8.66 -5.47 -3.75
CA ILE A 162 7.48 -5.86 -4.52
C ILE A 162 7.86 -7.10 -5.34
N ILE A 163 7.14 -8.21 -5.15
CA ILE A 163 7.44 -9.51 -5.76
C ILE A 163 6.25 -9.96 -6.59
N PHE A 164 6.44 -10.13 -7.87
CA PHE A 164 5.43 -10.69 -8.76
C PHE A 164 5.44 -12.22 -8.71
N THR A 165 4.30 -12.86 -8.40
CA THR A 165 4.24 -14.30 -8.11
C THR A 165 3.11 -15.00 -8.86
N LEU A 166 3.31 -16.30 -9.15
CA LEU A 166 2.29 -17.19 -9.72
C LEU A 166 1.27 -17.63 -8.66
N LYS A 167 1.75 -17.88 -7.46
CA LYS A 167 0.94 -18.35 -6.32
C LYS A 167 0.66 -17.22 -5.36
N LYS A 168 -0.51 -17.28 -4.74
CA LYS A 168 -0.89 -16.35 -3.69
C LYS A 168 -0.23 -16.76 -2.39
N ASP A 169 0.65 -15.90 -1.88
CA ASP A 169 1.20 -16.04 -0.52
C ASP A 169 0.40 -15.17 0.43
N LEU A 170 0.02 -15.71 1.58
CA LEU A 170 -0.66 -14.95 2.61
C LEU A 170 0.35 -14.08 3.37
N GLY A 171 -0.01 -12.81 3.59
CA GLY A 171 0.77 -11.88 4.38
C GLY A 171 0.52 -11.98 5.88
N TYR A 172 0.96 -10.95 6.61
CA TYR A 172 0.96 -10.93 8.08
C TYR A 172 -0.44 -11.07 8.68
N TRP A 173 -1.41 -10.24 8.26
CA TRP A 173 -2.76 -10.27 8.81
C TRP A 173 -3.62 -11.37 8.19
N GLU A 174 -3.42 -11.71 6.93
CA GLU A 174 -4.11 -12.80 6.26
C GLU A 174 -3.82 -14.15 6.96
N LYS A 175 -2.58 -14.41 7.38
CA LYS A 175 -2.20 -15.57 8.20
C LYS A 175 -2.86 -15.59 9.60
N ARG A 176 -3.43 -14.46 10.02
CA ARG A 176 -4.12 -14.27 11.31
C ARG A 176 -5.63 -14.22 11.18
N GLY A 177 -6.16 -14.66 10.04
CA GLY A 177 -7.60 -14.80 9.82
C GLY A 177 -8.29 -13.57 9.21
N TYR A 178 -7.54 -12.55 8.76
CA TYR A 178 -8.14 -11.47 7.99
C TYR A 178 -8.32 -11.86 6.53
N SER A 179 -9.30 -11.24 5.85
CA SER A 179 -9.58 -11.50 4.45
C SER A 179 -8.36 -11.22 3.58
N ASP A 180 -8.11 -12.10 2.64
CA ASP A 180 -7.08 -11.92 1.62
C ASP A 180 -7.51 -10.94 0.52
N THR A 181 -8.81 -10.76 0.32
CA THR A 181 -9.40 -9.83 -0.65
C THR A 181 -9.59 -8.42 -0.07
N ALA A 182 -10.04 -8.33 1.19
CA ALA A 182 -10.17 -7.08 1.96
C ALA A 182 -11.01 -6.00 1.28
N ASP A 183 -12.07 -6.37 0.55
CA ASP A 183 -12.93 -5.44 -0.17
C ASP A 183 -13.79 -4.62 0.81
N VAL A 184 -13.57 -3.31 0.85
CA VAL A 184 -14.25 -2.42 1.82
C VAL A 184 -15.75 -2.31 1.56
N TRP A 185 -16.16 -2.35 0.28
CA TRP A 185 -17.56 -2.22 -0.11
C TRP A 185 -18.37 -3.48 0.14
N LYS A 186 -17.70 -4.64 0.22
CA LYS A 186 -18.29 -5.92 0.60
C LYS A 186 -18.22 -6.20 2.10
N ASN A 187 -17.65 -5.28 2.89
CA ASN A 187 -17.35 -5.48 4.31
C ASN A 187 -16.56 -6.77 4.57
N ASP A 188 -15.61 -7.05 3.69
CA ASP A 188 -14.84 -8.29 3.67
C ASP A 188 -13.62 -8.20 4.60
N ARG A 189 -13.85 -8.41 5.91
CA ARG A 189 -12.85 -8.20 6.97
C ARG A 189 -12.05 -9.44 7.31
N PHE A 190 -12.71 -10.60 7.32
CA PHE A 190 -12.13 -11.85 7.82
C PHE A 190 -12.19 -12.94 6.76
N ALA A 191 -11.26 -13.89 6.85
CA ALA A 191 -11.28 -15.10 6.04
C ALA A 191 -12.57 -15.89 6.28
N ARG A 192 -13.13 -16.44 5.21
CA ARG A 192 -14.34 -17.27 5.24
C ARG A 192 -13.96 -18.75 5.15
#